data_c174f2f3cb8d6cb7f3ca2477b2501108
#
_entry.id   c174f2f3cb8d6cb7f3ca2477b2501108
#
_cell.length_a   1.000
_cell.length_b   1.000
_cell.length_c   1.000
_cell.angle_alpha   90.00
_cell.angle_beta   90.00
_cell.angle_gamma   90.00
#
_symmetry.space_group_name_H-M   'P 1'
#
loop_
_entity.id
_entity.type
_entity.pdbx_description
1 polymer ?
#
loop_
_entity_poly.entity_id
_entity_poly.type
_entity_poly.pdbx_seq_one_letter_code
_entity_poly.pdbx_strand_id
1 'polypeptide(L)'
;MKQLKARVTAVALATAALVGGVGTVGAGQADAVTRAAAASPCPTTIGRVVCVDLTHQKLWIQDGRKTIYGPVTVRTGRKGYATRPGLWHVYWRDLHHVSSLYDVAMPYSQFFDKGQALHAVDIPMSTPPGSHGCVNMTMHDAAAVWKLLKVGNAVDVFGRKPGT
;
A
#
# COMPACT_ATOMS: atom_id res chain seq x y z
N MET A 1 -40.16 67.06 -3.26
CA MET A 1 -40.27 67.77 -4.55
C MET A 1 -39.65 66.98 -5.66
N LYS A 2 -40.46 66.82 -6.73
CA LYS A 2 -40.10 66.41 -8.12
C LYS A 2 -39.63 64.95 -8.32
N GLN A 3 -40.57 64.09 -8.73
CA GLN A 3 -41.07 63.83 -10.09
C GLN A 3 -40.04 63.09 -10.98
N LEU A 4 -40.34 61.89 -11.26
CA LEU A 4 -41.01 61.29 -12.45
C LEU A 4 -40.03 61.09 -13.61
N LYS A 5 -39.86 59.90 -14.08
CA LYS A 5 -40.53 59.42 -15.31
C LYS A 5 -40.10 57.99 -15.69
N ALA A 6 -41.08 57.16 -15.82
CA ALA A 6 -41.03 55.87 -16.52
C ALA A 6 -40.77 56.07 -18.01
N ARG A 7 -40.14 55.11 -18.65
CA ARG A 7 -40.39 54.80 -20.08
C ARG A 7 -40.26 53.32 -20.34
N VAL A 8 -41.35 52.78 -20.76
CA VAL A 8 -41.57 51.46 -21.36
C VAL A 8 -41.21 51.53 -22.86
N THR A 9 -40.70 50.54 -23.43
CA THR A 9 -40.76 50.05 -24.83
C THR A 9 -39.64 49.09 -25.05
N ALA A 10 -39.70 48.03 -25.78
CA ALA A 10 -40.70 47.33 -26.61
C ALA A 10 -40.22 45.90 -26.82
N VAL A 11 -41.16 45.04 -27.06
CA VAL A 11 -41.05 43.63 -27.47
C VAL A 11 -40.43 43.56 -28.87
N ALA A 12 -39.52 42.60 -29.04
CA ALA A 12 -39.24 42.03 -30.37
C ALA A 12 -39.13 40.51 -30.21
N LEU A 13 -40.13 39.82 -30.68
CA LEU A 13 -40.10 38.40 -31.03
C LEU A 13 -39.27 38.24 -32.30
N ALA A 14 -38.33 37.33 -32.25
CA ALA A 14 -37.71 36.75 -33.45
C ALA A 14 -37.71 35.23 -33.32
N THR A 15 -38.58 34.63 -34.06
CA THR A 15 -38.59 33.20 -34.39
C THR A 15 -37.49 32.92 -35.40
N ALA A 16 -36.64 31.91 -35.12
CA ALA A 16 -35.97 31.22 -36.24
C ALA A 16 -35.32 29.90 -35.80
N ALA A 17 -35.80 28.86 -36.41
CA ALA A 17 -35.10 27.72 -37.00
C ALA A 17 -34.40 26.71 -36.09
N LEU A 18 -35.06 25.58 -35.94
CA LEU A 18 -34.51 24.27 -35.70
C LEU A 18 -33.49 23.91 -36.79
N VAL A 19 -32.24 23.78 -36.43
CA VAL A 19 -31.26 22.99 -37.18
C VAL A 19 -30.81 21.86 -36.28
N GLY A 20 -31.19 20.64 -36.64
CA GLY A 20 -30.75 19.42 -36.02
C GLY A 20 -29.24 19.24 -36.18
N GLY A 21 -28.51 19.41 -35.08
CA GLY A 21 -27.14 19.00 -34.96
C GLY A 21 -27.09 17.67 -34.19
N VAL A 22 -26.80 16.60 -34.91
CA VAL A 22 -26.46 15.32 -34.33
C VAL A 22 -25.15 15.52 -33.56
N GLY A 23 -25.25 15.80 -32.28
CA GLY A 23 -24.10 15.85 -31.38
C GLY A 23 -23.55 14.46 -31.20
N THR A 24 -22.40 14.17 -31.80
CA THR A 24 -21.58 13.01 -31.46
C THR A 24 -21.25 13.10 -30.00
N VAL A 25 -21.80 12.17 -29.22
CA VAL A 25 -21.43 11.96 -27.83
C VAL A 25 -19.95 11.52 -27.84
N GLY A 26 -19.06 12.42 -27.53
CA GLY A 26 -17.66 12.09 -27.27
C GLY A 26 -17.55 11.21 -26.06
N ALA A 27 -17.70 9.91 -26.26
CA ALA A 27 -17.24 8.92 -25.30
C ALA A 27 -15.71 8.94 -25.34
N GLY A 28 -15.05 9.54 -24.36
CA GLY A 28 -13.61 9.50 -24.41
C GLY A 28 -12.85 10.27 -23.34
N GLN A 29 -13.48 10.80 -22.32
CA GLN A 29 -12.75 11.52 -21.28
C GLN A 29 -12.97 11.02 -19.84
N ALA A 30 -13.73 9.95 -19.66
CA ALA A 30 -13.93 9.40 -18.30
C ALA A 30 -12.79 8.49 -17.83
N ASP A 31 -11.93 8.01 -18.73
CA ASP A 31 -10.94 6.99 -18.39
C ASP A 31 -9.56 7.55 -18.04
N ALA A 32 -9.32 8.83 -18.22
CA ALA A 32 -8.02 9.44 -17.93
C ALA A 32 -7.85 9.92 -16.46
N VAL A 33 -8.91 9.96 -15.67
CA VAL A 33 -8.87 10.45 -14.27
C VAL A 33 -8.57 9.35 -13.28
N THR A 34 -8.60 8.10 -13.68
CA THR A 34 -8.69 6.99 -12.74
C THR A 34 -7.38 6.25 -12.49
N ARG A 35 -6.26 6.75 -12.94
CA ARG A 35 -5.00 6.15 -12.52
C ARG A 35 -3.88 7.16 -12.35
N ALA A 36 -4.11 8.12 -11.49
CA ALA A 36 -3.02 8.52 -10.62
C ALA A 36 -2.58 7.23 -9.93
N ALA A 37 -1.42 6.69 -10.28
CA ALA A 37 -0.84 5.55 -9.59
C ALA A 37 -1.00 5.84 -8.10
N ALA A 38 -1.79 5.02 -7.40
CA ALA A 38 -1.99 5.21 -5.98
C ALA A 38 -0.61 5.31 -5.39
N ALA A 39 -0.25 6.49 -4.90
CA ALA A 39 1.04 6.70 -4.26
C ALA A 39 1.18 5.57 -3.25
N SER A 40 2.31 4.87 -3.27
CA SER A 40 2.57 3.81 -2.31
C SER A 40 2.14 4.33 -0.94
N PRO A 41 1.25 3.65 -0.22
CA PRO A 41 0.81 4.11 1.10
C PRO A 41 1.98 4.17 2.10
N CYS A 42 3.13 3.58 1.73
CA CYS A 42 4.31 3.55 2.57
C CYS A 42 4.88 4.96 2.77
N PRO A 43 5.06 5.42 4.01
CA PRO A 43 5.40 6.80 4.34
C PRO A 43 6.80 7.17 3.84
N THR A 44 6.93 8.36 3.23
CA THR A 44 8.18 8.88 2.68
C THR A 44 8.87 9.91 3.58
N THR A 45 8.28 10.21 4.75
CA THR A 45 8.73 11.30 5.64
C THR A 45 9.41 10.81 6.91
N ILE A 46 9.44 9.50 7.17
CA ILE A 46 9.93 8.91 8.43
C ILE A 46 11.31 8.26 8.32
N GLY A 47 12.07 8.56 7.25
CA GLY A 47 13.37 7.96 7.01
C GLY A 47 13.28 6.52 6.50
N ARG A 48 14.07 5.61 7.11
CA ARG A 48 14.09 4.20 6.68
C ARG A 48 12.89 3.43 7.18
N VAL A 49 12.14 2.84 6.24
CA VAL A 49 10.95 2.06 6.51
C VAL A 49 10.90 0.80 5.65
N VAL A 50 10.47 -0.30 6.24
CA VAL A 50 10.05 -1.51 5.52
C VAL A 50 8.60 -1.37 5.16
N CYS A 51 8.27 -1.55 3.91
CA CYS A 51 6.93 -1.51 3.36
C CYS A 51 6.49 -2.94 3.04
N VAL A 52 5.38 -3.38 3.61
CA VAL A 52 4.83 -4.72 3.40
C VAL A 52 3.44 -4.58 2.80
N ASP A 53 3.31 -4.88 1.52
CA ASP A 53 2.04 -4.92 0.80
C ASP A 53 1.42 -6.32 0.91
N LEU A 54 0.40 -6.44 1.74
CA LEU A 54 -0.32 -7.69 1.95
C LEU A 54 -1.13 -8.10 0.72
N THR A 55 -1.61 -7.14 -0.06
CA THR A 55 -2.44 -7.41 -1.24
C THR A 55 -1.65 -8.08 -2.34
N HIS A 56 -0.44 -7.58 -2.60
CA HIS A 56 0.43 -8.09 -3.66
C HIS A 56 1.52 -9.02 -3.15
N GLN A 57 1.58 -9.28 -1.83
CA GLN A 57 2.60 -10.12 -1.19
C GLN A 57 4.01 -9.65 -1.54
N LYS A 58 4.27 -8.37 -1.35
CA LYS A 58 5.55 -7.72 -1.65
C LYS A 58 6.11 -7.00 -0.43
N LEU A 59 7.44 -6.96 -0.38
CA LEU A 59 8.18 -6.19 0.61
C LEU A 59 9.27 -5.39 -0.11
N TRP A 60 9.45 -4.14 0.31
CA TRP A 60 10.60 -3.32 -0.07
C TRP A 60 11.05 -2.46 1.10
N ILE A 61 12.26 -1.94 1.01
CA ILE A 61 12.78 -0.96 1.96
C ILE A 61 13.00 0.33 1.23
N GLN A 62 12.52 1.42 1.78
CA GLN A 62 12.81 2.77 1.30
C GLN A 62 13.44 3.63 2.40
N ASP A 63 14.20 4.65 1.96
CA ASP A 63 14.73 5.72 2.78
C ASP A 63 14.23 7.04 2.19
N GLY A 64 13.28 7.67 2.83
CA GLY A 64 12.49 8.72 2.23
C GLY A 64 11.75 8.23 0.99
N ARG A 65 12.01 8.85 -0.17
CA ARG A 65 11.39 8.48 -1.46
C ARG A 65 12.18 7.43 -2.25
N LYS A 66 13.37 7.09 -1.80
CA LYS A 66 14.26 6.17 -2.53
C LYS A 66 14.06 4.74 -2.06
N THR A 67 13.67 3.85 -2.94
CA THR A 67 13.73 2.41 -2.69
C THR A 67 15.19 1.97 -2.66
N ILE A 68 15.61 1.35 -1.57
CA ILE A 68 16.99 0.88 -1.36
C ILE A 68 17.09 -0.65 -1.39
N TYR A 69 15.96 -1.36 -1.34
CA TYR A 69 15.89 -2.82 -1.50
C TYR A 69 14.52 -3.27 -1.99
N GLY A 70 14.46 -4.28 -2.80
CA GLY A 70 13.21 -4.86 -3.31
C GLY A 70 12.61 -4.09 -4.50
N PRO A 71 11.32 -4.31 -4.82
CA PRO A 71 10.37 -5.19 -4.11
C PRO A 71 10.67 -6.68 -4.31
N VAL A 72 10.58 -7.43 -3.22
CA VAL A 72 10.70 -8.89 -3.21
C VAL A 72 9.39 -9.58 -2.85
N THR A 73 9.24 -10.85 -3.23
CA THR A 73 8.04 -11.62 -2.86
C THR A 73 8.15 -12.10 -1.43
N VAL A 74 7.05 -11.96 -0.68
CA VAL A 74 6.93 -12.43 0.69
C VAL A 74 5.74 -13.36 0.86
N ARG A 75 5.72 -14.11 1.97
CA ARG A 75 4.62 -14.97 2.37
C ARG A 75 4.13 -14.54 3.73
N THR A 76 2.93 -13.94 3.78
CA THR A 76 2.36 -13.38 5.01
C THR A 76 1.31 -14.30 5.64
N GLY A 77 0.70 -13.84 6.72
CA GLY A 77 -0.26 -14.59 7.51
C GLY A 77 -1.40 -15.23 6.71
N ARG A 78 -1.88 -16.37 7.20
CA ARG A 78 -3.06 -17.08 6.67
C ARG A 78 -4.34 -16.65 7.37
N LYS A 79 -5.49 -17.14 6.89
CA LYS A 79 -6.79 -16.95 7.55
C LYS A 79 -6.71 -17.36 9.03
N GLY A 80 -7.22 -16.51 9.91
CA GLY A 80 -7.14 -16.68 11.37
C GLY A 80 -5.81 -16.26 12.00
N TYR A 81 -4.77 -16.02 11.19
CA TYR A 81 -3.43 -15.61 11.63
C TYR A 81 -2.90 -14.47 10.75
N ALA A 82 -3.72 -13.50 10.44
CA ALA A 82 -3.34 -12.42 9.55
C ALA A 82 -2.12 -11.64 10.07
N THR A 83 -1.22 -11.26 9.16
CA THR A 83 -0.25 -10.21 9.45
C THR A 83 -1.02 -8.90 9.66
N ARG A 84 -0.83 -8.24 10.81
CA ARG A 84 -1.64 -7.07 11.19
C ARG A 84 -1.19 -5.82 10.46
N PRO A 85 -2.09 -5.14 9.73
CA PRO A 85 -1.80 -3.83 9.16
C PRO A 85 -1.51 -2.80 10.24
N GLY A 86 -0.69 -1.82 9.91
CA GLY A 86 -0.32 -0.72 10.80
C GLY A 86 1.11 -0.27 10.62
N LEU A 87 1.44 0.85 11.25
CA LEU A 87 2.80 1.36 11.34
C LEU A 87 3.42 0.89 12.65
N TRP A 88 4.37 0.01 12.52
CA TRP A 88 5.08 -0.67 13.61
C TRP A 88 6.54 -0.23 13.64
N HIS A 89 7.31 -0.74 14.62
CA HIS A 89 8.76 -0.55 14.68
C HIS A 89 9.43 -1.87 15.08
N VAL A 90 10.59 -2.14 14.50
CA VAL A 90 11.42 -3.27 14.95
C VAL A 90 11.81 -3.01 16.40
N TYR A 91 11.34 -3.86 17.32
CA TYR A 91 11.64 -3.72 18.76
C TYR A 91 12.65 -4.74 19.27
N TRP A 92 12.80 -5.87 18.58
CA TRP A 92 13.76 -6.91 18.93
C TRP A 92 14.28 -7.63 17.71
N ARG A 93 15.52 -8.07 17.75
CA ARG A 93 16.19 -8.79 16.67
C ARG A 93 16.93 -9.98 17.21
N ASP A 94 16.84 -11.13 16.53
CA ASP A 94 17.54 -12.35 16.84
C ASP A 94 17.94 -13.07 15.55
N LEU A 95 19.25 -13.26 15.36
CA LEU A 95 19.80 -13.83 14.13
C LEU A 95 19.47 -15.32 13.98
N HIS A 96 19.41 -16.04 15.10
CA HIS A 96 19.26 -17.50 15.13
C HIS A 96 18.00 -17.92 15.91
N HIS A 97 16.98 -17.11 15.86
CA HIS A 97 15.75 -17.35 16.62
C HIS A 97 15.10 -18.70 16.29
N VAL A 98 14.65 -19.38 17.35
CA VAL A 98 13.76 -20.55 17.25
C VAL A 98 12.45 -20.20 17.94
N SER A 99 11.34 -20.42 17.24
CA SER A 99 10.01 -20.15 17.78
C SER A 99 9.70 -21.08 18.95
N SER A 100 9.46 -20.53 20.14
CA SER A 100 9.03 -21.30 21.31
C SER A 100 7.60 -21.85 21.18
N LEU A 101 6.78 -21.31 20.25
CA LEU A 101 5.41 -21.77 20.06
C LEU A 101 5.29 -22.89 19.02
N TYR A 102 6.19 -22.96 18.06
CA TYR A 102 6.10 -23.85 16.91
C TYR A 102 7.33 -24.75 16.73
N ASP A 103 8.36 -24.55 17.54
CA ASP A 103 9.63 -25.26 17.49
C ASP A 103 10.24 -25.28 16.05
N VAL A 104 10.23 -24.11 15.42
CA VAL A 104 10.77 -23.93 14.06
C VAL A 104 11.81 -22.82 14.03
N ALA A 105 12.85 -23.02 13.21
CA ALA A 105 13.86 -21.99 13.00
C ALA A 105 13.25 -20.76 12.29
N MET A 106 13.60 -19.58 12.79
CA MET A 106 13.21 -18.27 12.25
C MET A 106 14.47 -17.40 12.09
N PRO A 107 15.41 -17.76 11.19
CA PRO A 107 16.66 -17.01 11.06
C PRO A 107 16.39 -15.57 10.58
N TYR A 108 17.27 -14.65 11.01
CA TYR A 108 17.16 -13.22 10.74
C TYR A 108 15.88 -12.57 11.27
N SER A 109 15.36 -13.06 12.40
CA SER A 109 14.13 -12.53 13.00
C SER A 109 14.25 -11.08 13.41
N GLN A 110 13.30 -10.26 12.98
CA GLN A 110 13.13 -8.86 13.33
C GLN A 110 11.68 -8.65 13.73
N PHE A 111 11.43 -8.64 15.04
CA PHE A 111 10.09 -8.56 15.62
C PHE A 111 9.57 -7.11 15.57
N PHE A 112 8.34 -6.92 15.09
CA PHE A 112 7.76 -5.59 14.95
C PHE A 112 6.39 -5.43 15.62
N ASP A 113 5.61 -6.51 15.78
CA ASP A 113 4.30 -6.46 16.42
C ASP A 113 4.04 -7.74 17.22
N LYS A 114 4.11 -7.67 18.55
CA LYS A 114 3.92 -8.78 19.50
C LYS A 114 4.78 -9.99 19.13
N GLY A 115 4.30 -11.03 18.55
CA GLY A 115 5.09 -12.16 18.06
C GLY A 115 5.29 -12.18 16.54
N GLN A 116 4.85 -11.15 15.80
CA GLN A 116 5.05 -11.09 14.37
C GLN A 116 6.42 -10.53 14.02
N ALA A 117 7.11 -11.19 13.11
CA ALA A 117 8.46 -10.85 12.70
C ALA A 117 8.64 -10.94 11.17
N LEU A 118 9.62 -10.20 10.68
CA LEU A 118 10.26 -10.44 9.39
C LEU A 118 11.30 -11.52 9.62
N HIS A 119 11.30 -12.63 8.87
CA HIS A 119 12.31 -13.69 9.02
C HIS A 119 12.41 -14.59 7.80
N ALA A 120 13.50 -15.34 7.69
CA ALA A 120 13.65 -16.33 6.63
C ALA A 120 12.87 -17.62 6.92
N VAL A 121 12.50 -18.29 5.85
CA VAL A 121 12.04 -19.69 5.84
C VAL A 121 12.67 -20.43 4.67
N ASP A 122 12.82 -21.74 4.82
CA ASP A 122 13.34 -22.62 3.76
C ASP A 122 12.19 -23.32 3.01
N ILE A 123 11.24 -22.52 2.53
CA ILE A 123 10.14 -22.98 1.67
C ILE A 123 9.83 -21.91 0.62
N PRO A 124 9.27 -22.28 -0.54
CA PRO A 124 8.85 -21.30 -1.54
C PRO A 124 7.86 -20.30 -1.00
N MET A 125 7.99 -19.02 -1.39
CA MET A 125 7.06 -17.95 -0.94
C MET A 125 5.62 -18.16 -1.42
N SER A 126 5.42 -18.98 -2.45
CA SER A 126 4.10 -19.39 -2.95
C SER A 126 3.43 -20.50 -2.15
N THR A 127 4.12 -21.12 -1.18
CA THR A 127 3.59 -22.26 -0.40
C THR A 127 2.36 -21.86 0.42
N PRO A 128 1.18 -22.47 0.18
CA PRO A 128 -0.02 -22.21 0.98
C PRO A 128 0.08 -22.88 2.36
N PRO A 129 -0.77 -22.48 3.32
CA PRO A 129 -1.76 -21.42 3.24
C PRO A 129 -1.20 -20.04 3.60
N GLY A 130 0.01 -19.92 4.08
CA GLY A 130 0.63 -18.73 4.63
C GLY A 130 1.23 -18.98 6.03
N SER A 131 1.78 -17.94 6.65
CA SER A 131 2.40 -17.99 7.98
C SER A 131 1.36 -17.91 9.11
N HIS A 132 1.83 -17.92 10.37
CA HIS A 132 1.03 -17.60 11.55
C HIS A 132 1.10 -16.09 11.91
N GLY A 133 1.25 -15.23 10.90
CA GLY A 133 1.27 -13.77 11.07
C GLY A 133 2.63 -13.14 10.74
N CYS A 134 3.71 -13.88 10.72
CA CYS A 134 5.01 -13.37 10.31
C CYS A 134 5.07 -13.04 8.81
N VAL A 135 6.01 -12.21 8.42
CA VAL A 135 6.38 -11.93 7.03
C VAL A 135 7.58 -12.80 6.70
N ASN A 136 7.32 -13.91 6.00
CA ASN A 136 8.35 -14.84 5.57
C ASN A 136 9.05 -14.33 4.31
N MET A 137 10.34 -14.55 4.24
CA MET A 137 11.23 -14.22 3.11
C MET A 137 12.12 -15.41 2.77
N THR A 138 12.74 -15.35 1.61
CA THR A 138 13.87 -16.25 1.30
C THR A 138 15.04 -15.95 2.25
N MET A 139 15.95 -16.92 2.41
CA MET A 139 17.16 -16.73 3.20
C MET A 139 17.99 -15.54 2.69
N HIS A 140 18.10 -15.40 1.37
CA HIS A 140 18.80 -14.30 0.71
C HIS A 140 18.18 -12.94 1.06
N ASP A 141 16.86 -12.81 0.93
CA ASP A 141 16.16 -11.55 1.17
C ASP A 141 16.20 -11.18 2.65
N ALA A 142 15.98 -12.15 3.54
CA ALA A 142 16.04 -11.92 4.98
C ALA A 142 17.43 -11.46 5.45
N ALA A 143 18.50 -12.04 4.90
CA ALA A 143 19.87 -11.62 5.18
C ALA A 143 20.16 -10.20 4.69
N ALA A 144 19.62 -9.81 3.51
CA ALA A 144 19.74 -8.45 2.99
C ALA A 144 18.98 -7.45 3.86
N VAL A 145 17.71 -7.75 4.18
CA VAL A 145 16.85 -6.95 5.05
C VAL A 145 17.46 -6.79 6.45
N TRP A 146 18.07 -7.85 7.00
CA TRP A 146 18.78 -7.83 8.27
C TRP A 146 19.91 -6.80 8.30
N LYS A 147 20.69 -6.70 7.24
CA LYS A 147 21.80 -5.73 7.13
C LYS A 147 21.34 -4.29 7.04
N LEU A 148 20.15 -4.08 6.47
CA LEU A 148 19.61 -2.75 6.19
C LEU A 148 18.83 -2.17 7.37
N LEU A 149 18.31 -3.00 8.28
CA LEU A 149 17.44 -2.56 9.37
C LEU A 149 18.17 -2.64 10.72
N LYS A 150 17.65 -1.85 11.66
CA LYS A 150 18.03 -1.81 13.07
C LYS A 150 16.79 -1.78 13.94
N VAL A 151 16.94 -2.05 15.23
CA VAL A 151 15.89 -1.75 16.23
C VAL A 151 15.54 -0.27 16.14
N GLY A 152 14.23 0.03 16.15
CA GLY A 152 13.67 1.36 15.96
C GLY A 152 13.28 1.70 14.52
N ASN A 153 13.75 0.96 13.49
CA ASN A 153 13.28 1.21 12.13
C ASN A 153 11.78 0.87 11.99
N ALA A 154 11.09 1.67 11.19
CA ALA A 154 9.67 1.51 10.95
C ALA A 154 9.37 0.32 10.03
N VAL A 155 8.22 -0.33 10.27
CA VAL A 155 7.63 -1.38 9.45
C VAL A 155 6.19 -0.99 9.18
N ASP A 156 5.90 -0.57 7.96
CA ASP A 156 4.55 -0.22 7.54
C ASP A 156 3.91 -1.41 6.81
N VAL A 157 2.88 -1.96 7.40
CA VAL A 157 2.11 -3.10 6.87
C VAL A 157 0.76 -2.58 6.40
N PHE A 158 0.43 -2.76 5.14
CA PHE A 158 -0.80 -2.24 4.56
C PHE A 158 -1.45 -3.22 3.58
N GLY A 159 -2.68 -2.86 3.18
CA GLY A 159 -3.49 -3.71 2.32
C GLY A 159 -4.09 -4.90 3.05
N ARG A 160 -4.58 -5.86 2.29
CA ARG A 160 -5.17 -7.11 2.80
C ARG A 160 -4.80 -8.28 1.90
N LYS A 161 -4.30 -9.35 2.48
CA LYS A 161 -4.04 -10.58 1.74
C LYS A 161 -5.38 -11.21 1.31
N PRO A 162 -5.56 -11.57 0.02
CA PRO A 162 -6.73 -12.27 -0.44
C PRO A 162 -6.99 -13.56 0.38
N GLY A 163 -8.24 -13.75 0.83
CA GLY A 163 -8.63 -14.93 1.60
C GLY A 163 -8.30 -14.89 3.10
N THR A 164 -7.86 -13.73 3.63
CA THR A 164 -7.62 -13.56 5.08
C THR A 164 -8.57 -12.56 5.73
#